data_3bffbe723058118a9c197c04ff3bbe03
#
_entry.id   3bffbe723058118a9c197c04ff3bbe03
#
_cell.length_a   1.000
_cell.length_b   1.000
_cell.length_c   1.000
_cell.angle_alpha   90.00
_cell.angle_beta   90.00
_cell.angle_gamma   90.00
#
_symmetry.space_group_name_H-M   'P 1'
#
loop_
_entity.id
_entity.type
_entity.pdbx_description
1 polymer ?
#
loop_
_entity_poly.entity_id
_entity_poly.type
_entity_poly.pdbx_seq_one_letter_code
_entity_poly.pdbx_strand_id
1 'polypeptide(L)'
;MNLEKFHYLQILSEEQNVSRAARRLFITQPTLTVFVNTLERDLGFRIFDRAHNPVQLTRSGRRYMEEMRQILLSERQLIDEIREDERGGGKITIGTGQTHSVSWCPGLLEKLLLWDPELNVVIKEAQEIQLMDYLRNDEVDVVLGHVEVDNVNFCFDVFREESIVIVIPDNLIPEDALSAEEWRGISSGTETDPYEIRPEVLTELPLIQPAESQGLYYNLKQLMETVHIRPSRILQSSNVITAASLVERGLGYMYVTPYVFGLTSTSAQDTEKRRLYYCTLPKLPRSRKNYIGYKKDNPNLEVIHRIRDILDSAQN
;
A
#
# COMPACT_ATOMS: atom_id res chain seq x y z
N MET A 1 24.62 -11.50 18.99
CA MET A 1 23.95 -12.69 19.57
C MET A 1 23.85 -13.74 18.48
N ASN A 2 24.18 -15.00 18.70
CA ASN A 2 24.20 -16.02 17.65
C ASN A 2 22.77 -16.58 17.42
N LEU A 3 22.39 -16.89 16.18
CA LEU A 3 21.10 -17.49 15.78
C LEU A 3 20.73 -18.72 16.60
N GLU A 4 21.73 -19.58 16.92
CA GLU A 4 21.54 -20.76 17.77
C GLU A 4 21.00 -20.42 19.16
N LYS A 5 21.39 -19.26 19.69
CA LYS A 5 20.98 -18.81 21.04
C LYS A 5 19.51 -18.39 21.08
N PHE A 6 18.98 -17.78 20.01
CA PHE A 6 17.57 -17.43 19.93
C PHE A 6 16.67 -18.66 19.79
N HIS A 7 17.10 -19.66 19.04
CA HIS A 7 16.40 -20.92 18.90
C HIS A 7 16.15 -21.62 20.26
N TYR A 8 17.11 -21.53 21.19
CA TYR A 8 16.92 -22.06 22.54
C TYR A 8 15.79 -21.38 23.31
N LEU A 9 15.68 -20.05 23.16
CA LEU A 9 14.61 -19.28 23.78
C LEU A 9 13.24 -19.59 23.16
N GLN A 10 13.19 -19.75 21.82
CA GLN A 10 11.95 -20.12 21.13
C GLN A 10 11.42 -21.47 21.61
N ILE A 11 12.26 -22.51 21.63
CA ILE A 11 11.86 -23.84 22.10
C ILE A 11 11.43 -23.80 23.57
N LEU A 12 12.11 -23.05 24.42
CA LEU A 12 11.69 -22.92 25.82
C LEU A 12 10.34 -22.20 25.95
N SER A 13 10.07 -21.20 25.12
CA SER A 13 8.82 -20.48 25.09
C SER A 13 7.66 -21.38 24.61
N GLU A 14 7.90 -22.23 23.64
CA GLU A 14 6.91 -23.21 23.11
C GLU A 14 6.63 -24.32 24.12
N GLU A 15 7.67 -24.93 24.66
CA GLU A 15 7.54 -26.06 25.60
C GLU A 15 7.06 -25.66 26.99
N GLN A 16 7.28 -24.41 27.38
CA GLN A 16 6.93 -23.87 28.70
C GLN A 16 7.45 -24.73 29.88
N ASN A 17 8.47 -25.56 29.60
CA ASN A 17 9.06 -26.50 30.53
C ASN A 17 10.55 -26.72 30.18
N VAL A 18 11.42 -26.38 31.11
CA VAL A 18 12.87 -26.43 30.90
C VAL A 18 13.38 -27.83 30.54
N SER A 19 12.86 -28.88 31.19
CA SER A 19 13.28 -30.26 30.94
C SER A 19 12.82 -30.78 29.57
N ARG A 20 11.60 -30.39 29.11
CA ARG A 20 11.10 -30.72 27.77
C ARG A 20 11.86 -29.97 26.70
N ALA A 21 12.10 -28.68 26.91
CA ALA A 21 12.86 -27.86 26.00
C ALA A 21 14.30 -28.37 25.84
N ALA A 22 14.97 -28.70 26.92
CA ALA A 22 16.31 -29.26 26.88
C ALA A 22 16.36 -30.59 26.10
N ARG A 23 15.41 -31.49 26.29
CA ARG A 23 15.27 -32.74 25.50
C ARG A 23 15.10 -32.47 24.02
N ARG A 24 14.21 -31.51 23.65
CA ARG A 24 13.97 -31.16 22.26
C ARG A 24 15.19 -30.51 21.60
N LEU A 25 16.03 -29.83 22.39
CA LEU A 25 17.28 -29.23 21.96
C LEU A 25 18.49 -30.20 21.98
N PHE A 26 18.28 -31.43 22.38
CA PHE A 26 19.36 -32.44 22.56
C PHE A 26 20.47 -31.98 23.50
N ILE A 27 20.14 -31.22 24.56
CA ILE A 27 21.07 -30.77 25.59
C ILE A 27 20.57 -31.16 26.99
N THR A 28 21.40 -30.99 27.99
CA THR A 28 21.01 -31.23 29.39
C THR A 28 20.21 -30.04 29.95
N GLN A 29 19.29 -30.33 30.89
CA GLN A 29 18.52 -29.25 31.56
C GLN A 29 19.46 -28.23 32.27
N PRO A 30 20.53 -28.63 33.00
CA PRO A 30 21.48 -27.66 33.55
C PRO A 30 22.10 -26.74 32.49
N THR A 31 22.47 -27.29 31.33
CA THR A 31 23.03 -26.50 30.21
C THR A 31 22.07 -25.41 29.76
N LEU A 32 20.78 -25.73 29.51
CA LEU A 32 19.79 -24.77 29.12
C LEU A 32 19.55 -23.72 30.21
N THR A 33 19.51 -24.14 31.47
CA THR A 33 19.32 -23.24 32.62
C THR A 33 20.48 -22.25 32.75
N VAL A 34 21.71 -22.71 32.65
CA VAL A 34 22.92 -21.85 32.69
C VAL A 34 22.92 -20.88 31.54
N PHE A 35 22.59 -21.33 30.33
CA PHE A 35 22.48 -20.49 29.14
C PHE A 35 21.47 -19.34 29.35
N VAL A 36 20.23 -19.65 29.76
CA VAL A 36 19.18 -18.62 29.96
C VAL A 36 19.56 -17.67 31.10
N ASN A 37 20.14 -18.17 32.22
CA ASN A 37 20.56 -17.30 33.30
C ASN A 37 21.70 -16.35 32.91
N THR A 38 22.64 -16.83 32.11
CA THR A 38 23.75 -16.02 31.61
C THR A 38 23.22 -14.91 30.68
N LEU A 39 22.34 -15.27 29.75
CA LEU A 39 21.76 -14.31 28.83
C LEU A 39 20.91 -13.23 29.56
N GLU A 40 20.06 -13.65 30.53
CA GLU A 40 19.24 -12.72 31.31
C GLU A 40 20.12 -11.76 32.17
N ARG A 41 21.22 -12.26 32.69
CA ARG A 41 22.20 -11.43 33.41
C ARG A 41 22.88 -10.43 32.49
N ASP A 42 23.30 -10.85 31.30
CA ASP A 42 23.98 -10.01 30.33
C ASP A 42 23.03 -8.93 29.77
N LEU A 43 21.74 -9.22 29.65
CA LEU A 43 20.69 -8.29 29.22
C LEU A 43 20.21 -7.37 30.36
N GLY A 44 20.41 -7.73 31.60
CA GLY A 44 19.97 -6.99 32.78
C GLY A 44 18.47 -7.11 33.10
N PHE A 45 17.75 -8.03 32.44
CA PHE A 45 16.34 -8.31 32.71
C PHE A 45 16.02 -9.80 32.51
N ARG A 46 14.92 -10.27 33.12
CA ARG A 46 14.43 -11.63 32.95
C ARG A 46 13.58 -11.77 31.70
N ILE A 47 13.85 -12.80 30.91
CA ILE A 47 13.06 -13.19 29.74
C ILE A 47 11.92 -14.12 30.19
N PHE A 48 12.21 -15.06 31.11
CA PHE A 48 11.25 -16.05 31.59
C PHE A 48 10.93 -15.85 33.09
N ASP A 49 9.66 -15.98 33.40
CA ASP A 49 9.19 -16.15 34.75
C ASP A 49 9.14 -17.67 35.07
N ARG A 50 10.02 -18.08 35.97
CA ARG A 50 10.13 -19.48 36.41
C ARG A 50 9.50 -19.73 37.77
N ALA A 51 8.95 -18.71 38.39
CA ALA A 51 8.19 -18.86 39.66
C ALA A 51 6.86 -19.62 39.43
N HIS A 52 6.41 -19.67 38.17
CA HIS A 52 5.19 -20.35 37.77
C HIS A 52 5.49 -21.64 36.97
N ASN A 53 4.63 -22.61 37.10
CA ASN A 53 4.63 -23.81 36.27
C ASN A 53 3.24 -23.90 35.62
N PRO A 54 3.15 -23.71 34.28
CA PRO A 54 4.21 -23.68 33.26
C PRO A 54 5.05 -22.39 33.27
N VAL A 55 6.30 -22.48 32.77
CA VAL A 55 7.21 -21.34 32.59
C VAL A 55 6.62 -20.38 31.57
N GLN A 56 6.60 -19.08 31.88
CA GLN A 56 6.00 -18.07 31.03
C GLN A 56 7.02 -16.96 30.67
N LEU A 57 6.79 -16.30 29.54
CA LEU A 57 7.55 -15.09 29.22
C LEU A 57 7.13 -13.92 30.11
N THR A 58 8.10 -13.16 30.62
CA THR A 58 7.85 -11.87 31.26
C THR A 58 7.35 -10.85 30.22
N ARG A 59 6.89 -9.68 30.66
CA ARG A 59 6.55 -8.56 29.76
C ARG A 59 7.76 -8.15 28.89
N SER A 60 8.92 -8.00 29.54
CA SER A 60 10.18 -7.68 28.84
C SER A 60 10.63 -8.81 27.93
N GLY A 61 10.44 -10.07 28.33
CA GLY A 61 10.73 -11.25 27.53
C GLY A 61 9.89 -11.32 26.25
N ARG A 62 8.58 -11.05 26.32
CA ARG A 62 7.73 -11.01 25.11
C ARG A 62 8.21 -9.97 24.11
N ARG A 63 8.47 -8.76 24.58
CA ARG A 63 8.97 -7.68 23.72
C ARG A 63 10.33 -8.03 23.11
N TYR A 64 11.24 -8.57 23.94
CA TYR A 64 12.57 -8.99 23.47
C TYR A 64 12.49 -10.08 22.40
N MET A 65 11.63 -11.10 22.58
CA MET A 65 11.45 -12.18 21.62
C MET A 65 10.86 -11.68 20.30
N GLU A 66 9.92 -10.74 20.35
CA GLU A 66 9.31 -10.15 19.15
C GLU A 66 10.31 -9.33 18.34
N GLU A 67 11.03 -8.41 18.99
CA GLU A 67 12.02 -7.57 18.30
C GLU A 67 13.20 -8.41 17.75
N MET A 68 13.65 -9.40 18.50
CA MET A 68 14.71 -10.31 18.04
C MET A 68 14.29 -11.16 16.84
N ARG A 69 13.02 -11.53 16.77
CA ARG A 69 12.49 -12.24 15.60
C ARG A 69 12.59 -11.37 14.35
N GLN A 70 12.26 -10.08 14.44
CA GLN A 70 12.37 -9.14 13.33
C GLN A 70 13.84 -8.98 12.88
N ILE A 71 14.77 -8.83 13.82
CA ILE A 71 16.20 -8.73 13.51
C ILE A 71 16.70 -9.98 12.76
N LEU A 72 16.28 -11.17 13.18
CA LEU A 72 16.68 -12.43 12.52
C LEU A 72 16.06 -12.59 11.13
N LEU A 73 14.84 -12.10 10.93
CA LEU A 73 14.22 -12.07 9.59
C LEU A 73 14.98 -11.11 8.68
N SER A 74 15.37 -9.94 9.17
CA SER A 74 16.16 -8.97 8.40
C SER A 74 17.57 -9.51 8.06
N GLU A 75 18.24 -10.21 8.99
CA GLU A 75 19.53 -10.87 8.71
C GLU A 75 19.40 -11.92 7.61
N ARG A 76 18.36 -12.76 7.65
CA ARG A 76 18.10 -13.75 6.60
C ARG A 76 17.85 -13.10 5.25
N GLN A 77 17.01 -12.06 5.22
CA GLN A 77 16.74 -11.31 4.00
C GLN A 77 18.02 -10.75 3.41
N LEU A 78 18.87 -10.13 4.23
CA LEU A 78 20.16 -9.59 3.80
C LEU A 78 21.07 -10.67 3.20
N ILE A 79 21.15 -11.84 3.85
CA ILE A 79 21.98 -12.96 3.34
C ILE A 79 21.44 -13.48 2.01
N ASP A 80 20.13 -13.59 1.87
CA ASP A 80 19.48 -14.05 0.65
C ASP A 80 19.65 -13.00 -0.48
N GLU A 81 19.55 -11.71 -0.17
CA GLU A 81 19.85 -10.60 -1.09
C GLU A 81 21.29 -10.66 -1.62
N ILE A 82 22.28 -10.79 -0.72
CA ILE A 82 23.68 -10.90 -1.11
C ILE A 82 23.93 -12.14 -2.00
N ARG A 83 23.27 -13.26 -1.70
CA ARG A 83 23.39 -14.48 -2.51
C ARG A 83 22.74 -14.35 -3.89
N GLU A 84 21.65 -13.59 -3.99
CA GLU A 84 21.00 -13.28 -5.25
C GLU A 84 21.89 -12.36 -6.09
N ASP A 85 22.47 -11.32 -5.50
CA ASP A 85 23.43 -10.42 -6.15
C ASP A 85 24.66 -11.18 -6.68
N GLU A 86 25.19 -12.13 -5.92
CA GLU A 86 26.33 -12.97 -6.35
C GLU A 86 25.99 -13.92 -7.52
N ARG A 87 24.71 -14.26 -7.73
CA ARG A 87 24.25 -15.09 -8.86
C ARG A 87 24.17 -14.34 -10.18
N GLY A 88 24.38 -13.01 -10.19
CA GLY A 88 24.51 -12.19 -11.39
C GLY A 88 23.19 -11.80 -12.08
N GLY A 89 22.04 -12.06 -11.48
CA GLY A 89 20.76 -11.48 -11.86
C GLY A 89 20.57 -10.15 -11.14
N GLY A 90 20.52 -9.02 -11.85
CA GLY A 90 20.19 -7.72 -11.25
C GLY A 90 18.85 -7.80 -10.50
N LYS A 91 18.74 -7.12 -9.37
CA LYS A 91 17.48 -7.01 -8.62
C LYS A 91 17.01 -5.58 -8.64
N ILE A 92 15.72 -5.38 -8.89
CA ILE A 92 15.05 -4.08 -8.78
C ILE A 92 13.83 -4.19 -7.89
N THR A 93 13.70 -3.32 -6.90
CA THR A 93 12.51 -3.25 -6.03
C THR A 93 11.71 -2.01 -6.39
N ILE A 94 10.48 -2.21 -6.85
CA ILE A 94 9.55 -1.16 -7.27
C ILE A 94 8.54 -0.92 -6.14
N GLY A 95 8.55 0.27 -5.55
CA GLY A 95 7.54 0.71 -4.59
C GLY A 95 6.35 1.36 -5.28
N THR A 96 5.12 0.98 -4.96
CA THR A 96 3.94 1.60 -5.57
C THR A 96 2.68 1.43 -4.70
N GLY A 97 1.63 2.20 -5.01
CA GLY A 97 0.33 2.04 -4.38
C GLY A 97 -0.41 0.81 -4.93
N GLN A 98 -1.29 0.22 -4.15
CA GLN A 98 -2.02 -1.01 -4.50
C GLN A 98 -2.77 -0.93 -5.84
N THR A 99 -3.44 0.18 -6.15
CA THR A 99 -4.16 0.35 -7.43
C THR A 99 -3.22 0.42 -8.62
N HIS A 100 -2.09 1.10 -8.45
CA HIS A 100 -1.08 1.23 -9.49
C HIS A 100 -0.34 -0.09 -9.70
N SER A 101 -0.09 -0.85 -8.64
CA SER A 101 0.46 -2.21 -8.72
C SER A 101 -0.38 -3.10 -9.64
N VAL A 102 -1.69 -3.13 -9.42
CA VAL A 102 -2.60 -3.95 -10.24
C VAL A 102 -2.72 -3.43 -11.69
N SER A 103 -2.74 -2.11 -11.90
CA SER A 103 -2.99 -1.53 -13.23
C SER A 103 -1.74 -1.37 -14.10
N TRP A 104 -0.58 -1.03 -13.51
CA TRP A 104 0.62 -0.70 -14.28
C TRP A 104 1.68 -1.80 -14.28
N CYS A 105 1.89 -2.45 -13.12
CA CYS A 105 2.98 -3.40 -12.99
C CYS A 105 2.91 -4.59 -13.96
N PRO A 106 1.74 -5.19 -14.27
CA PRO A 106 1.72 -6.31 -15.21
C PRO A 106 2.29 -5.94 -16.58
N GLY A 107 1.83 -4.84 -17.19
CA GLY A 107 2.32 -4.40 -18.49
C GLY A 107 3.75 -3.85 -18.47
N LEU A 108 4.17 -3.25 -17.35
CA LEU A 108 5.55 -2.83 -17.13
C LEU A 108 6.48 -4.04 -17.05
N LEU A 109 6.14 -5.04 -16.23
CA LEU A 109 6.95 -6.23 -16.01
C LEU A 109 7.07 -7.09 -17.27
N GLU A 110 5.99 -7.23 -18.04
CA GLU A 110 6.04 -7.94 -19.34
C GLU A 110 7.14 -7.35 -20.23
N LYS A 111 7.16 -6.03 -20.39
CA LYS A 111 8.15 -5.34 -21.24
C LYS A 111 9.56 -5.33 -20.61
N LEU A 112 9.66 -5.24 -19.30
CA LEU A 112 10.94 -5.21 -18.60
C LEU A 112 11.63 -6.57 -18.65
N LEU A 113 10.90 -7.67 -18.44
CA LEU A 113 11.42 -9.04 -18.51
C LEU A 113 11.68 -9.50 -19.96
N LEU A 114 11.05 -8.89 -20.97
CA LEU A 114 11.46 -9.07 -22.38
C LEU A 114 12.81 -8.40 -22.68
N TRP A 115 13.14 -7.30 -21.99
CA TRP A 115 14.42 -6.61 -22.13
C TRP A 115 15.54 -7.33 -21.36
N ASP A 116 15.28 -7.77 -20.12
CA ASP A 116 16.21 -8.54 -19.29
C ASP A 116 15.47 -9.72 -18.61
N PRO A 117 15.55 -10.93 -19.19
CA PRO A 117 14.87 -12.11 -18.65
C PRO A 117 15.42 -12.61 -17.31
N GLU A 118 16.65 -12.24 -16.95
CA GLU A 118 17.30 -12.65 -15.69
C GLU A 118 17.07 -11.66 -14.56
N LEU A 119 16.43 -10.52 -14.85
CA LEU A 119 16.15 -9.47 -13.85
C LEU A 119 15.18 -9.97 -12.78
N ASN A 120 15.60 -9.93 -11.53
CA ASN A 120 14.71 -10.21 -10.39
C ASN A 120 13.94 -8.95 -9.99
N VAL A 121 12.62 -8.95 -10.16
CA VAL A 121 11.76 -7.80 -9.87
C VAL A 121 10.91 -8.06 -8.63
N VAL A 122 11.00 -7.16 -7.65
CA VAL A 122 10.16 -7.16 -6.45
C VAL A 122 9.21 -5.97 -6.50
N ILE A 123 7.90 -6.21 -6.31
CA ILE A 123 6.92 -5.15 -6.12
C ILE A 123 6.62 -5.02 -4.64
N LYS A 124 6.78 -3.82 -4.10
CA LYS A 124 6.48 -3.50 -2.70
C LYS A 124 5.32 -2.51 -2.64
N GLU A 125 4.17 -2.97 -2.16
CA GLU A 125 2.99 -2.14 -2.03
C GLU A 125 2.97 -1.41 -0.69
N ALA A 126 2.72 -0.09 -0.73
CA ALA A 126 2.55 0.71 0.47
C ALA A 126 1.76 2.01 0.18
N GLN A 127 1.44 2.74 1.25
CA GLN A 127 0.88 4.08 1.14
C GLN A 127 1.95 5.10 0.77
N GLU A 128 1.56 6.21 0.15
CA GLU A 128 2.48 7.25 -0.37
C GLU A 128 3.54 7.69 0.64
N ILE A 129 3.16 7.92 1.89
CA ILE A 129 4.09 8.34 2.96
C ILE A 129 5.13 7.25 3.24
N GLN A 130 4.71 6.00 3.31
CA GLN A 130 5.61 4.87 3.56
C GLN A 130 6.53 4.59 2.37
N LEU A 131 6.05 4.80 1.12
CA LEU A 131 6.88 4.65 -0.08
C LEU A 131 8.09 5.57 -0.05
N MET A 132 7.91 6.80 0.45
CA MET A 132 9.02 7.74 0.61
C MET A 132 10.02 7.31 1.68
N ASP A 133 9.53 6.75 2.78
CA ASP A 133 10.42 6.20 3.81
C ASP A 133 11.19 4.99 3.27
N TYR A 134 10.55 4.11 2.51
CA TYR A 134 11.21 2.99 1.84
C TYR A 134 12.29 3.46 0.85
N LEU A 135 12.01 4.51 0.06
CA LEU A 135 12.99 5.07 -0.87
C LEU A 135 14.18 5.71 -0.14
N ARG A 136 13.94 6.40 0.98
CA ARG A 136 15.00 7.00 1.81
C ARG A 136 15.91 5.94 2.43
N ASN A 137 15.33 4.81 2.84
CA ASN A 137 16.02 3.74 3.56
C ASN A 137 16.58 2.64 2.63
N ASP A 138 16.58 2.84 1.31
CA ASP A 138 17.00 1.86 0.30
C ASP A 138 16.21 0.54 0.33
N GLU A 139 14.98 0.58 0.86
CA GLU A 139 14.07 -0.56 0.86
C GLU A 139 13.34 -0.75 -0.49
N VAL A 140 13.33 0.28 -1.32
CA VAL A 140 12.91 0.28 -2.73
C VAL A 140 13.89 1.10 -3.56
N ASP A 141 14.14 0.68 -4.79
CA ASP A 141 15.02 1.37 -5.75
C ASP A 141 14.32 2.53 -6.43
N VAL A 142 13.03 2.32 -6.72
CA VAL A 142 12.20 3.26 -7.47
C VAL A 142 10.78 3.27 -6.91
N VAL A 143 10.16 4.43 -6.88
CA VAL A 143 8.75 4.62 -6.50
C VAL A 143 7.95 5.08 -7.70
N LEU A 144 6.79 4.44 -7.92
CA LEU A 144 5.80 4.83 -8.94
C LEU A 144 4.51 5.29 -8.24
N GLY A 145 4.11 6.54 -8.46
CA GLY A 145 2.88 7.07 -7.85
C GLY A 145 2.83 8.59 -7.78
N HIS A 146 2.01 9.12 -6.89
CA HIS A 146 1.74 10.55 -6.77
C HIS A 146 2.71 11.29 -5.84
N VAL A 147 3.78 10.65 -5.43
CA VAL A 147 4.72 11.21 -4.47
C VAL A 147 5.76 12.04 -5.17
N GLU A 148 5.86 13.30 -4.78
CA GLU A 148 6.93 14.22 -5.14
C GLU A 148 7.49 14.85 -3.87
N VAL A 149 8.81 14.86 -3.74
CA VAL A 149 9.49 15.53 -2.63
C VAL A 149 10.58 16.42 -3.18
N ASP A 150 10.55 17.68 -2.82
CA ASP A 150 11.64 18.61 -3.14
C ASP A 150 12.86 18.28 -2.27
N ASN A 151 13.77 17.49 -2.84
CA ASN A 151 15.01 17.08 -2.18
C ASN A 151 16.11 16.84 -3.23
N VAL A 152 17.27 17.47 -3.01
CA VAL A 152 18.41 17.44 -3.94
C VAL A 152 18.97 16.06 -4.26
N ASN A 153 18.73 15.07 -3.40
CA ASN A 153 19.26 13.72 -3.54
C ASN A 153 18.35 12.79 -4.37
N PHE A 154 17.12 13.24 -4.69
CA PHE A 154 16.17 12.45 -5.45
C PHE A 154 15.89 13.05 -6.82
N CYS A 155 15.48 12.22 -7.75
CA CYS A 155 14.85 12.59 -9.01
C CYS A 155 13.38 12.21 -8.95
N PHE A 156 12.51 13.08 -9.50
CA PHE A 156 11.09 12.82 -9.70
C PHE A 156 10.72 13.31 -11.09
N ASP A 157 10.47 12.37 -11.98
CA ASP A 157 10.04 12.65 -13.35
C ASP A 157 8.57 12.32 -13.51
N VAL A 158 7.79 13.22 -14.09
CA VAL A 158 6.37 12.95 -14.40
C VAL A 158 6.32 12.00 -15.58
N PHE A 159 5.65 10.86 -15.42
CA PHE A 159 5.43 9.91 -16.52
C PHE A 159 3.98 9.79 -16.94
N ARG A 160 3.03 10.24 -16.15
CA ARG A 160 1.61 10.18 -16.46
C ARG A 160 0.82 11.26 -15.72
N GLU A 161 -0.23 11.77 -16.38
CA GLU A 161 -1.27 12.56 -15.73
C GLU A 161 -2.59 11.77 -15.78
N GLU A 162 -3.30 11.69 -14.65
CA GLU A 162 -4.54 10.94 -14.49
C GLU A 162 -5.70 11.87 -14.20
N SER A 163 -6.85 11.65 -14.84
CA SER A 163 -8.09 12.35 -14.51
C SER A 163 -8.56 12.00 -13.12
N ILE A 164 -9.14 12.98 -12.43
CA ILE A 164 -9.85 12.78 -11.16
C ILE A 164 -11.26 13.29 -11.34
N VAL A 165 -12.24 12.48 -10.97
CA VAL A 165 -13.65 12.76 -11.19
C VAL A 165 -14.48 12.43 -9.95
N ILE A 166 -15.68 13.00 -9.88
CA ILE A 166 -16.73 12.55 -8.98
C ILE A 166 -17.56 11.54 -9.75
N VAL A 167 -17.70 10.34 -9.21
CA VAL A 167 -18.52 9.28 -9.80
C VAL A 167 -19.77 9.11 -8.97
N ILE A 168 -20.94 9.27 -9.64
CA ILE A 168 -22.25 9.21 -8.99
C ILE A 168 -23.07 8.12 -9.68
N PRO A 169 -23.55 7.08 -8.98
CA PRO A 169 -24.47 6.10 -9.54
C PRO A 169 -25.87 6.70 -9.78
N ASP A 170 -26.54 6.23 -10.81
CA ASP A 170 -27.81 6.75 -11.32
C ASP A 170 -28.95 6.81 -10.29
N ASN A 171 -28.97 5.85 -9.38
CA ASN A 171 -30.01 5.76 -8.35
C ASN A 171 -29.89 6.79 -7.22
N LEU A 172 -28.82 7.56 -7.16
CA LEU A 172 -28.62 8.54 -6.08
C LEU A 172 -29.14 9.93 -6.42
N ILE A 173 -29.29 10.27 -7.71
CA ILE A 173 -29.76 11.59 -8.13
C ILE A 173 -31.28 11.53 -8.29
N PRO A 174 -32.06 12.24 -7.45
CA PRO A 174 -33.52 12.32 -7.63
C PRO A 174 -33.87 12.90 -8.99
N GLU A 175 -34.93 12.38 -9.61
CA GLU A 175 -35.36 12.80 -10.97
C GLU A 175 -35.65 14.31 -11.09
N ASP A 176 -36.11 14.90 -10.00
CA ASP A 176 -36.46 16.34 -9.89
C ASP A 176 -35.27 17.21 -9.42
N ALA A 177 -34.13 16.62 -9.08
CA ALA A 177 -32.95 17.36 -8.59
C ALA A 177 -32.25 18.17 -9.70
N LEU A 178 -32.43 17.79 -10.96
CA LEU A 178 -31.74 18.36 -12.11
C LEU A 178 -32.74 18.85 -13.17
N SER A 179 -32.41 19.98 -13.80
CA SER A 179 -33.10 20.44 -14.99
C SER A 179 -32.86 19.50 -16.19
N ALA A 180 -33.70 19.60 -17.23
CA ALA A 180 -33.51 18.81 -18.45
C ALA A 180 -32.16 19.08 -19.15
N GLU A 181 -31.59 20.26 -18.99
CA GLU A 181 -30.25 20.60 -19.49
C GLU A 181 -29.15 19.94 -18.69
N GLU A 182 -29.24 20.00 -17.36
CA GLU A 182 -28.28 19.33 -16.46
C GLU A 182 -28.32 17.81 -16.64
N TRP A 183 -29.50 17.20 -16.82
CA TRP A 183 -29.64 15.78 -17.14
C TRP A 183 -28.93 15.38 -18.44
N ARG A 184 -29.01 16.21 -19.47
CA ARG A 184 -28.28 16.01 -20.73
C ARG A 184 -26.77 16.13 -20.49
N GLY A 185 -26.34 17.15 -19.73
CA GLY A 185 -24.94 17.37 -19.40
C GLY A 185 -24.32 16.20 -18.63
N ILE A 186 -24.94 15.80 -17.53
CA ILE A 186 -24.42 14.69 -16.67
C ILE A 186 -24.43 13.36 -17.44
N SER A 187 -25.40 13.16 -18.32
CA SER A 187 -25.47 11.93 -19.13
C SER A 187 -24.44 11.88 -20.24
N SER A 188 -23.85 13.00 -20.64
CA SER A 188 -22.77 13.10 -21.64
C SER A 188 -21.37 13.16 -21.03
N GLY A 189 -21.25 13.38 -19.72
CA GLY A 189 -19.97 13.41 -19.03
C GLY A 189 -19.21 12.09 -19.13
N THR A 190 -17.91 12.19 -19.35
CA THR A 190 -17.01 11.05 -19.49
C THR A 190 -15.88 11.10 -18.44
N GLU A 191 -15.09 10.04 -18.36
CA GLU A 191 -13.92 9.96 -17.49
C GLU A 191 -12.87 11.04 -17.77
N THR A 192 -12.75 11.46 -19.02
CA THR A 192 -11.78 12.47 -19.47
C THR A 192 -12.37 13.85 -19.63
N ASP A 193 -13.71 13.96 -19.80
CA ASP A 193 -14.45 15.21 -19.90
C ASP A 193 -15.69 15.17 -18.98
N PRO A 194 -15.48 15.26 -17.64
CA PRO A 194 -16.56 15.18 -16.68
C PRO A 194 -17.44 16.43 -16.70
N TYR A 195 -18.75 16.24 -16.57
CA TYR A 195 -19.69 17.34 -16.49
C TYR A 195 -19.55 18.09 -15.17
N GLU A 196 -19.47 19.43 -15.24
CA GLU A 196 -19.41 20.28 -14.04
C GLU A 196 -20.80 20.44 -13.42
N ILE A 197 -21.00 19.86 -12.23
CA ILE A 197 -22.28 19.93 -11.50
C ILE A 197 -22.24 20.98 -10.40
N ARG A 198 -23.45 21.42 -10.00
CA ARG A 198 -23.63 22.27 -8.82
C ARG A 198 -23.28 21.49 -7.53
N PRO A 199 -22.58 22.07 -6.54
CA PRO A 199 -22.29 21.42 -5.27
C PRO A 199 -23.54 20.91 -4.52
N GLU A 200 -24.68 21.58 -4.68
CA GLU A 200 -25.95 21.26 -4.05
C GLU A 200 -26.46 19.86 -4.42
N VAL A 201 -26.12 19.37 -5.62
CA VAL A 201 -26.47 18.01 -6.08
C VAL A 201 -25.87 16.93 -5.18
N LEU A 202 -24.70 17.20 -4.61
CA LEU A 202 -23.99 16.24 -3.72
C LEU A 202 -24.43 16.37 -2.26
N THR A 203 -25.14 17.44 -1.91
CA THR A 203 -25.65 17.64 -0.56
C THR A 203 -26.71 16.58 -0.28
N GLU A 204 -26.60 15.95 0.90
CA GLU A 204 -27.49 14.86 1.34
C GLU A 204 -27.33 13.52 0.59
N LEU A 205 -26.48 13.44 -0.45
CA LEU A 205 -26.10 12.12 -1.00
C LEU A 205 -25.12 11.40 -0.07
N PRO A 206 -25.18 10.07 0.00
CA PRO A 206 -24.17 9.29 0.74
C PRO A 206 -22.83 9.37 0.02
N LEU A 207 -21.76 9.63 0.79
CA LEU A 207 -20.39 9.70 0.31
C LEU A 207 -19.63 8.42 0.65
N ILE A 208 -18.91 7.87 -0.31
CA ILE A 208 -17.88 6.85 -0.07
C ILE A 208 -16.53 7.56 -0.05
N GLN A 209 -15.93 7.61 1.14
CA GLN A 209 -14.72 8.39 1.41
C GLN A 209 -13.50 7.47 1.52
N PRO A 210 -12.36 7.80 0.88
CA PRO A 210 -11.11 7.11 1.14
C PRO A 210 -10.66 7.31 2.59
N ALA A 211 -9.81 6.43 3.11
CA ALA A 211 -9.19 6.60 4.41
C ALA A 211 -8.26 7.83 4.42
N GLU A 212 -8.03 8.40 5.61
CA GLU A 212 -7.18 9.60 5.79
C GLU A 212 -5.75 9.46 5.27
N SER A 213 -5.29 8.25 5.13
CA SER A 213 -3.98 7.91 4.58
C SER A 213 -3.88 7.98 3.04
N GLN A 214 -4.98 8.24 2.35
CA GLN A 214 -5.01 8.33 0.88
C GLN A 214 -4.99 9.80 0.44
N GLY A 215 -4.13 10.14 -0.54
CA GLY A 215 -3.88 11.52 -0.96
C GLY A 215 -5.14 12.29 -1.42
N LEU A 216 -6.13 11.61 -2.00
CA LEU A 216 -7.40 12.24 -2.41
C LEU A 216 -8.30 12.66 -1.23
N TYR A 217 -8.09 12.12 -0.04
CA TYR A 217 -8.88 12.46 1.15
C TYR A 217 -8.83 13.95 1.49
N TYR A 218 -7.64 14.53 1.52
CA TYR A 218 -7.46 15.93 1.90
C TYR A 218 -8.07 16.88 0.88
N ASN A 219 -7.95 16.59 -0.40
CA ASN A 219 -8.56 17.41 -1.47
C ASN A 219 -10.07 17.41 -1.34
N LEU A 220 -10.68 16.24 -1.13
CA LEU A 220 -12.13 16.13 -0.96
C LEU A 220 -12.61 16.84 0.31
N LYS A 221 -11.91 16.65 1.45
CA LYS A 221 -12.26 17.29 2.72
C LYS A 221 -12.23 18.82 2.60
N GLN A 222 -11.15 19.37 2.08
CA GLN A 222 -11.00 20.82 1.89
C GLN A 222 -12.09 21.38 0.96
N LEU A 223 -12.42 20.65 -0.12
CA LEU A 223 -13.48 21.06 -1.03
C LEU A 223 -14.83 21.09 -0.32
N MET A 224 -15.21 20.01 0.38
CA MET A 224 -16.49 19.90 1.08
C MET A 224 -16.68 21.02 2.10
N GLU A 225 -15.62 21.38 2.82
CA GLU A 225 -15.63 22.52 3.74
C GLU A 225 -15.85 23.86 3.01
N THR A 226 -15.20 24.03 1.84
CA THR A 226 -15.26 25.28 1.05
C THR A 226 -16.65 25.50 0.40
N VAL A 227 -17.26 24.42 -0.11
CA VAL A 227 -18.55 24.49 -0.82
C VAL A 227 -19.74 24.02 0.03
N HIS A 228 -19.52 23.81 1.34
CA HIS A 228 -20.55 23.44 2.32
C HIS A 228 -21.36 22.17 1.99
N ILE A 229 -20.75 21.19 1.32
CA ILE A 229 -21.39 19.89 1.06
C ILE A 229 -21.48 19.10 2.37
N ARG A 230 -22.68 18.59 2.68
CA ARG A 230 -22.95 17.77 3.86
C ARG A 230 -23.56 16.43 3.42
N PRO A 231 -22.76 15.36 3.29
CA PRO A 231 -23.30 14.05 2.95
C PRO A 231 -24.28 13.55 4.00
N SER A 232 -25.33 12.85 3.57
CA SER A 232 -26.29 12.21 4.50
C SER A 232 -25.64 11.11 5.33
N ARG A 233 -24.61 10.48 4.77
CA ARG A 233 -23.85 9.39 5.40
C ARG A 233 -22.44 9.35 4.77
N ILE A 234 -21.45 8.97 5.58
CA ILE A 234 -20.11 8.69 5.11
C ILE A 234 -19.82 7.20 5.29
N LEU A 235 -19.50 6.51 4.21
CA LEU A 235 -18.94 5.15 4.20
C LEU A 235 -17.43 5.29 3.95
N GLN A 236 -16.62 4.74 4.84
CA GLN A 236 -15.16 4.82 4.74
C GLN A 236 -14.54 3.46 4.40
N SER A 237 -13.62 3.44 3.45
CA SER A 237 -12.86 2.25 3.09
C SER A 237 -11.38 2.58 2.90
N SER A 238 -10.50 1.77 3.48
CA SER A 238 -9.06 1.85 3.23
C SER A 238 -8.65 1.23 1.87
N ASN A 239 -9.52 0.44 1.26
CA ASN A 239 -9.31 -0.16 -0.05
C ASN A 239 -10.18 0.56 -1.09
N VAL A 240 -9.53 1.21 -2.05
CA VAL A 240 -10.22 2.00 -3.07
C VAL A 240 -11.01 1.14 -4.06
N ILE A 241 -10.58 -0.11 -4.33
CA ILE A 241 -11.31 -1.05 -5.20
C ILE A 241 -12.61 -1.48 -4.52
N THR A 242 -12.57 -1.75 -3.21
CA THR A 242 -13.78 -1.98 -2.41
C THR A 242 -14.71 -0.76 -2.45
N ALA A 243 -14.15 0.45 -2.29
CA ALA A 243 -14.93 1.69 -2.37
C ALA A 243 -15.60 1.84 -3.74
N ALA A 244 -14.89 1.60 -4.84
CA ALA A 244 -15.45 1.63 -6.20
C ALA A 244 -16.58 0.59 -6.37
N SER A 245 -16.42 -0.62 -5.85
CA SER A 245 -17.47 -1.65 -5.88
C SER A 245 -18.74 -1.22 -5.12
N LEU A 246 -18.61 -0.44 -4.04
CA LEU A 246 -19.76 0.13 -3.33
C LEU A 246 -20.47 1.20 -4.17
N VAL A 247 -19.73 2.01 -4.94
CA VAL A 247 -20.30 2.98 -5.90
C VAL A 247 -21.07 2.25 -6.99
N GLU A 248 -20.49 1.22 -7.61
CA GLU A 248 -21.18 0.41 -8.64
C GLU A 248 -22.48 -0.22 -8.16
N ARG A 249 -22.62 -0.42 -6.85
CA ARG A 249 -23.84 -0.93 -6.19
C ARG A 249 -24.81 0.18 -5.78
N GLY A 250 -24.52 1.43 -6.09
CA GLY A 250 -25.39 2.58 -5.79
C GLY A 250 -25.41 3.01 -4.33
N LEU A 251 -24.39 2.70 -3.53
CA LEU A 251 -24.36 2.98 -2.09
C LEU A 251 -23.85 4.37 -1.72
N GLY A 252 -23.23 5.08 -2.67
CA GLY A 252 -22.71 6.42 -2.46
C GLY A 252 -21.93 6.93 -3.68
N TYR A 253 -21.65 8.24 -3.72
CA TYR A 253 -20.73 8.83 -4.70
C TYR A 253 -19.30 8.84 -4.17
N MET A 254 -18.32 8.96 -5.06
CA MET A 254 -16.89 8.97 -4.71
C MET A 254 -16.10 9.94 -5.58
N TYR A 255 -15.08 10.58 -5.03
CA TYR A 255 -14.05 11.34 -5.74
C TYR A 255 -12.81 10.48 -5.95
N VAL A 256 -12.47 10.17 -7.21
CA VAL A 256 -11.53 9.11 -7.52
C VAL A 256 -10.96 9.23 -8.94
N THR A 257 -9.83 8.56 -9.20
CA THR A 257 -9.37 8.29 -10.56
C THR A 257 -10.23 7.18 -11.19
N PRO A 258 -10.87 7.41 -12.35
CA PRO A 258 -11.91 6.51 -12.88
C PRO A 258 -11.44 5.12 -13.26
N TYR A 259 -10.16 4.93 -13.59
CA TYR A 259 -9.63 3.60 -13.96
C TYR A 259 -9.82 2.54 -12.86
N VAL A 260 -10.05 2.92 -11.61
CA VAL A 260 -10.29 1.96 -10.51
C VAL A 260 -11.54 1.12 -10.72
N PHE A 261 -12.52 1.60 -11.48
CA PHE A 261 -13.72 0.84 -11.83
C PHE A 261 -13.42 -0.31 -12.79
N GLY A 262 -12.34 -0.22 -13.57
CA GLY A 262 -11.83 -1.35 -14.36
C GLY A 262 -11.17 -2.46 -13.54
N LEU A 263 -10.82 -2.17 -12.29
CA LEU A 263 -10.20 -3.14 -11.37
C LEU A 263 -11.22 -3.88 -10.48
N THR A 264 -12.48 -3.47 -10.50
CA THR A 264 -13.54 -4.14 -9.74
C THR A 264 -13.87 -5.48 -10.38
N SER A 265 -13.76 -6.56 -9.61
CA SER A 265 -14.11 -7.90 -10.09
C SER A 265 -15.62 -8.00 -10.26
N THR A 266 -16.08 -8.33 -11.47
CA THR A 266 -17.44 -8.82 -11.70
C THR A 266 -17.46 -10.31 -11.41
N SER A 267 -17.88 -10.72 -10.21
CA SER A 267 -18.32 -12.12 -10.04
C SER A 267 -19.58 -12.31 -10.88
N ALA A 268 -19.64 -13.40 -11.64
CA ALA A 268 -20.76 -13.75 -12.54
C ALA A 268 -22.12 -13.91 -11.82
N GLN A 269 -22.19 -13.67 -10.52
CA GLN A 269 -23.38 -13.73 -9.68
C GLN A 269 -23.89 -12.36 -9.22
N ASP A 270 -23.24 -11.27 -9.62
CA ASP A 270 -23.57 -9.94 -9.12
C ASP A 270 -24.59 -9.22 -10.01
N THR A 271 -25.66 -8.81 -9.34
CA THR A 271 -26.70 -7.85 -9.70
C THR A 271 -26.27 -6.75 -10.68
N GLU A 272 -27.20 -6.30 -11.51
CA GLU A 272 -27.04 -5.18 -12.45
C GLU A 272 -26.16 -4.06 -11.91
N LYS A 273 -25.03 -3.82 -12.59
CA LYS A 273 -24.21 -2.65 -12.35
C LYS A 273 -25.02 -1.40 -12.63
N ARG A 274 -24.97 -0.44 -11.71
CA ARG A 274 -25.59 0.86 -11.90
C ARG A 274 -24.89 1.64 -13.02
N ARG A 275 -25.64 2.46 -13.72
CA ARG A 275 -25.04 3.46 -14.60
C ARG A 275 -24.30 4.47 -13.75
N LEU A 276 -23.07 4.79 -14.14
CA LEU A 276 -22.21 5.75 -13.46
C LEU A 276 -22.16 7.05 -14.25
N TYR A 277 -22.28 8.16 -13.56
CA TYR A 277 -22.10 9.50 -14.09
C TYR A 277 -20.76 10.06 -13.65
N TYR A 278 -20.02 10.65 -14.59
CA TYR A 278 -18.72 11.25 -14.36
C TYR A 278 -18.84 12.76 -14.29
N CYS A 279 -18.57 13.29 -13.11
CA CYS A 279 -18.80 14.68 -12.77
C CYS A 279 -17.57 15.35 -12.20
N THR A 280 -17.60 16.67 -12.15
CA THR A 280 -16.63 17.49 -11.43
C THR A 280 -17.34 18.65 -10.74
N LEU A 281 -16.61 19.38 -9.89
CA LEU A 281 -17.06 20.60 -9.24
C LEU A 281 -16.19 21.79 -9.64
N PRO A 282 -16.69 23.01 -9.55
CA PRO A 282 -15.87 24.20 -9.70
C PRO A 282 -14.69 24.16 -8.73
N LYS A 283 -13.48 24.47 -9.22
CA LYS A 283 -12.23 24.50 -8.43
C LYS A 283 -11.73 23.16 -7.90
N LEU A 284 -12.39 22.04 -8.21
CA LEU A 284 -11.86 20.72 -7.90
C LEU A 284 -10.68 20.41 -8.84
N PRO A 285 -9.56 19.88 -8.34
CA PRO A 285 -8.52 19.34 -9.21
C PRO A 285 -9.13 18.28 -10.14
N ARG A 286 -8.86 18.42 -11.45
CA ARG A 286 -9.38 17.49 -12.49
C ARG A 286 -8.37 16.44 -12.89
N SER A 287 -7.13 16.62 -12.45
CA SER A 287 -6.06 15.67 -12.73
C SER A 287 -5.02 15.67 -11.61
N ARG A 288 -4.21 14.64 -11.60
CA ARG A 288 -3.01 14.54 -10.77
C ARG A 288 -1.88 13.86 -11.54
N LYS A 289 -0.64 14.25 -11.20
CA LYS A 289 0.54 13.71 -11.84
C LYS A 289 1.02 12.46 -11.12
N ASN A 290 1.52 11.52 -11.88
CA ASN A 290 2.24 10.36 -11.40
C ASN A 290 3.72 10.53 -11.73
N TYR A 291 4.55 10.21 -10.76
CA TYR A 291 5.99 10.37 -10.82
C TYR A 291 6.69 9.03 -10.75
N ILE A 292 7.80 8.92 -11.43
CA ILE A 292 8.85 7.96 -11.15
C ILE A 292 9.88 8.65 -10.26
N GLY A 293 10.05 8.16 -9.03
CA GLY A 293 10.94 8.71 -8.01
C GLY A 293 12.07 7.76 -7.66
N TYR A 294 13.33 8.24 -7.64
CA TYR A 294 14.50 7.43 -7.31
C TYR A 294 15.64 8.28 -6.77
N LYS A 295 16.62 7.64 -6.10
CA LYS A 295 17.87 8.29 -5.67
C LYS A 295 18.80 8.51 -6.86
N LYS A 296 19.48 9.67 -6.91
CA LYS A 296 20.43 10.01 -7.98
C LYS A 296 21.65 9.09 -8.05
N ASP A 297 22.03 8.51 -6.93
CA ASP A 297 23.16 7.58 -6.78
C ASP A 297 22.73 6.11 -6.70
N ASN A 298 21.49 5.77 -7.11
CA ASN A 298 21.00 4.39 -7.11
C ASN A 298 21.85 3.52 -8.06
N PRO A 299 22.28 2.33 -7.62
CA PRO A 299 23.10 1.44 -8.46
C PRO A 299 22.34 0.89 -9.68
N ASN A 300 21.02 0.88 -9.65
CA ASN A 300 20.14 0.34 -10.70
C ASN A 300 19.64 1.40 -11.71
N LEU A 301 20.37 2.51 -11.90
CA LEU A 301 19.93 3.62 -12.79
C LEU A 301 19.59 3.17 -14.21
N GLU A 302 20.30 2.20 -14.77
CA GLU A 302 20.02 1.68 -16.12
C GLU A 302 18.62 1.04 -16.18
N VAL A 303 18.29 0.20 -15.21
CA VAL A 303 16.97 -0.44 -15.09
C VAL A 303 15.88 0.61 -14.83
N ILE A 304 16.14 1.59 -13.96
CA ILE A 304 15.21 2.69 -13.65
C ILE A 304 14.91 3.53 -14.90
N HIS A 305 15.91 3.87 -15.69
CA HIS A 305 15.72 4.57 -16.95
C HIS A 305 14.92 3.73 -17.94
N ARG A 306 15.16 2.41 -17.98
CA ARG A 306 14.36 1.50 -18.81
C ARG A 306 12.89 1.45 -18.36
N ILE A 307 12.64 1.43 -17.05
CA ILE A 307 11.27 1.53 -16.49
C ILE A 307 10.59 2.83 -16.97
N ARG A 308 11.27 3.97 -16.88
CA ARG A 308 10.77 5.26 -17.35
C ARG A 308 10.40 5.20 -18.83
N ASP A 309 11.31 4.73 -19.69
CA ASP A 309 11.08 4.66 -21.14
C ASP A 309 9.87 3.79 -21.48
N ILE A 310 9.66 2.67 -20.74
CA ILE A 310 8.50 1.80 -20.91
C ILE A 310 7.20 2.53 -20.51
N LEU A 311 7.22 3.24 -19.40
CA LEU A 311 6.05 4.00 -18.90
C LEU A 311 5.68 5.15 -19.84
N ASP A 312 6.67 5.88 -20.38
CA ASP A 312 6.46 6.96 -21.33
C ASP A 312 5.91 6.45 -22.67
N SER A 313 6.38 5.27 -23.14
CA SER A 313 5.89 4.64 -24.37
C SER A 313 4.45 4.10 -24.28
N ALA A 314 3.94 3.88 -23.08
CA ALA A 314 2.58 3.40 -22.85
C ALA A 314 1.51 4.53 -22.89
N GLN A 315 1.92 5.79 -23.12
CA GLN A 315 1.01 6.94 -23.28
C GLN A 315 0.52 7.14 -24.71
N ASN A 316 1.15 6.49 -25.69
CA ASN A 316 0.78 6.53 -27.12
C ASN A 316 0.01 5.27 -27.52
#